data_97bcbfa3be850dc1aa79d221d0b2260c
#
_entry.id   97bcbfa3be850dc1aa79d221d0b2260c
#
_cell.length_a   1.000
_cell.length_b   1.000
_cell.length_c   1.000
_cell.angle_alpha   90.00
_cell.angle_beta   90.00
_cell.angle_gamma   90.00
#
_symmetry.space_group_name_H-M   'P 1'
#
loop_
_entity.id
_entity.type
_entity.pdbx_description
1 polymer ?
#
loop_
_entity_poly.entity_id
_entity_poly.type
_entity_poly.pdbx_seq_one_letter_code
_entity_poly.pdbx_strand_id
1 'polypeptide(L)'
;MPTFTRAQAEALLPKVRPLLEDLQRRKASYDRRPTDPVAKEINALLLEIAHLGIDVKDPDQGLIDFPAMRRGREVLLCWRLGEGERISYWHDVETGYAGRKLIED
;
A
#
# COMPACT_ATOMS: atom_id res chain seq x y z
N MET A 1 -12.07 12.47 -0.61
CA MET A 1 -10.83 11.72 -0.82
C MET A 1 -10.67 11.40 -2.28
N PRO A 2 -9.49 11.65 -2.84
CA PRO A 2 -9.24 11.23 -4.22
C PRO A 2 -9.27 9.70 -4.31
N THR A 3 -9.82 9.21 -5.39
CA THR A 3 -9.88 7.79 -5.67
C THR A 3 -9.10 7.47 -6.94
N PHE A 4 -8.72 6.21 -7.07
CA PHE A 4 -7.93 5.72 -8.19
C PHE A 4 -8.76 4.77 -9.04
N THR A 5 -8.58 4.84 -10.36
CA THR A 5 -8.94 3.70 -11.21
C THR A 5 -7.85 2.64 -11.04
N ARG A 6 -8.15 1.41 -11.46
CA ARG A 6 -7.16 0.33 -11.47
C ARG A 6 -5.91 0.73 -12.26
N ALA A 7 -6.10 1.32 -13.45
CA ALA A 7 -4.99 1.76 -14.29
C ALA A 7 -4.13 2.83 -13.61
N GLN A 8 -4.77 3.79 -12.96
CA GLN A 8 -4.05 4.84 -12.22
C GLN A 8 -3.24 4.26 -11.07
N ALA A 9 -3.83 3.33 -10.32
CA ALA A 9 -3.13 2.67 -9.22
C ALA A 9 -1.96 1.83 -9.72
N GLU A 10 -2.17 1.05 -10.77
CA GLU A 10 -1.09 0.25 -11.36
C GLU A 10 0.05 1.11 -11.87
N ALA A 11 -0.25 2.29 -12.41
CA ALA A 11 0.76 3.21 -12.90
C ALA A 11 1.67 3.75 -11.79
N LEU A 12 1.22 3.73 -10.53
CA LEU A 12 2.02 4.15 -9.39
C LEU A 12 2.91 3.05 -8.81
N LEU A 13 2.69 1.78 -9.18
CA LEU A 13 3.48 0.67 -8.64
C LEU A 13 4.99 0.83 -8.85
N PRO A 14 5.48 1.25 -10.04
CA PRO A 14 6.92 1.47 -10.21
C PRO A 14 7.51 2.52 -9.27
N LYS A 15 6.70 3.49 -8.86
CA LYS A 15 7.13 4.53 -7.93
C LYS A 15 7.03 4.06 -6.47
N VAL A 16 5.96 3.38 -6.11
CA VAL A 16 5.73 3.01 -4.71
C VAL A 16 6.51 1.76 -4.30
N ARG A 17 6.78 0.85 -5.24
CA ARG A 17 7.51 -0.39 -4.93
C ARG A 17 8.86 -0.14 -4.26
N PRO A 18 9.75 0.72 -4.80
CA PRO A 18 11.04 0.97 -4.11
C PRO A 18 10.85 1.62 -2.75
N LEU A 19 9.84 2.45 -2.57
CA LEU A 19 9.55 3.07 -1.28
C LEU A 19 9.12 2.00 -0.26
N LEU A 20 8.28 1.05 -0.69
CA LEU A 20 7.85 -0.05 0.18
C LEU A 20 8.99 -1.00 0.52
N GLU A 21 9.87 -1.29 -0.43
CA GLU A 21 11.03 -2.12 -0.18
C GLU A 21 11.98 -1.47 0.83
N ASP A 22 12.19 -0.17 0.69
CA ASP A 22 13.01 0.59 1.63
C ASP A 22 12.35 0.63 3.02
N LEU A 23 11.03 0.88 3.05
CA LEU A 23 10.26 0.87 4.29
C LEU A 23 10.37 -0.49 5.00
N GLN A 24 10.25 -1.58 4.26
CA GLN A 24 10.37 -2.93 4.79
C GLN A 24 11.74 -3.18 5.42
N ARG A 25 12.81 -2.76 4.72
CA ARG A 25 14.18 -2.89 5.24
C ARG A 25 14.39 -2.08 6.52
N ARG A 26 13.90 -0.84 6.54
CA ARG A 26 14.03 0.05 7.69
C ARG A 26 13.23 -0.46 8.88
N LYS A 27 12.03 -0.98 8.62
CA LYS A 27 11.19 -1.55 9.68
C LYS A 27 11.86 -2.77 10.30
N ALA A 28 12.45 -3.65 9.49
CA ALA A 28 13.19 -4.81 9.97
C ALA A 28 14.40 -4.38 10.82
N SER A 29 15.10 -3.35 10.39
CA SER A 29 16.22 -2.79 11.14
C SER A 29 15.77 -2.23 12.50
N TYR A 30 14.68 -1.47 12.50
CA TYR A 30 14.10 -0.90 13.71
C TYR A 30 13.66 -1.99 14.70
N ASP A 31 13.08 -3.07 14.21
CA ASP A 31 12.62 -4.18 15.06
C ASP A 31 13.79 -4.89 15.74
N ARG A 32 14.93 -4.95 15.07
CA ARG A 32 16.16 -5.52 15.66
C ARG A 32 16.83 -4.56 16.64
N ARG A 33 16.86 -3.29 16.31
CA ARG A 33 17.54 -2.26 17.10
C ARG A 33 16.82 -0.93 16.93
N PRO A 34 15.86 -0.62 17.81
CA PRO A 34 15.09 0.62 17.73
C PRO A 34 16.00 1.83 18.00
N THR A 35 16.07 2.74 17.03
CA THR A 35 16.80 4.00 17.19
C THR A 35 15.96 5.14 16.63
N ASP A 36 16.14 6.35 17.16
CA ASP A 36 15.41 7.52 16.69
C ASP A 36 15.69 7.86 15.21
N PRO A 37 16.95 7.79 14.73
CA PRO A 37 17.17 8.07 13.30
C PRO A 37 16.43 7.11 12.37
N VAL A 38 16.38 5.83 12.70
CA VAL A 38 15.64 4.85 11.89
C VAL A 38 14.14 5.11 11.96
N ALA A 39 13.62 5.45 13.14
CA ALA A 39 12.19 5.81 13.29
C ALA A 39 11.84 7.02 12.42
N LYS A 40 12.70 8.03 12.35
CA LYS A 40 12.47 9.21 11.51
C LYS A 40 12.46 8.86 10.03
N GLU A 41 13.34 7.95 9.61
CA GLU A 41 13.38 7.49 8.21
C GLU A 41 12.11 6.73 7.84
N ILE A 42 11.61 5.89 8.74
CA ILE A 42 10.36 5.17 8.54
C ILE A 42 9.21 6.16 8.39
N ASN A 43 9.12 7.15 9.28
CA ASN A 43 8.07 8.16 9.21
C ASN A 43 8.12 8.97 7.92
N ALA A 44 9.31 9.32 7.45
CA ALA A 44 9.48 10.04 6.19
C ALA A 44 8.96 9.22 5.00
N LEU A 45 9.26 7.93 4.97
CA LEU A 45 8.77 7.04 3.91
C LEU A 45 7.24 6.89 3.95
N LEU A 46 6.68 6.73 5.15
CA LEU A 46 5.23 6.64 5.32
C LEU A 46 4.53 7.91 4.82
N LEU A 47 5.08 9.08 5.14
CA LEU A 47 4.53 10.36 4.67
C LEU A 47 4.63 10.48 3.15
N GLU A 48 5.74 10.07 2.56
CA GLU A 48 5.91 10.12 1.11
C GLU A 48 4.88 9.25 0.40
N ILE A 49 4.66 8.04 0.90
CA ILE A 49 3.65 7.15 0.34
C ILE A 49 2.24 7.72 0.55
N ALA A 50 1.97 8.27 1.73
CA ALA A 50 0.68 8.90 2.02
C ALA A 50 0.38 10.07 1.09
N HIS A 51 1.39 10.85 0.72
CA HIS A 51 1.23 11.96 -0.22
C HIS A 51 0.85 11.51 -1.62
N LEU A 52 1.11 10.24 -1.96
CA LEU A 52 0.63 9.67 -3.22
C LEU A 52 -0.86 9.28 -3.17
N GLY A 53 -1.48 9.38 -1.99
CA GLY A 53 -2.87 8.96 -1.79
C GLY A 53 -3.01 7.48 -1.43
N ILE A 54 -1.92 6.82 -1.10
CA ILE A 54 -1.85 5.39 -0.82
C ILE A 54 -1.80 5.16 0.69
N ASP A 55 -2.51 4.14 1.15
CA ASP A 55 -2.58 3.78 2.56
C ASP A 55 -1.75 2.52 2.82
N VAL A 56 -0.73 2.63 3.66
CA VAL A 56 0.09 1.48 4.06
C VAL A 56 -0.60 0.75 5.19
N LYS A 57 -0.96 -0.50 4.95
CA LYS A 57 -1.67 -1.33 5.93
C LYS A 57 -0.73 -2.20 6.76
N ASP A 58 0.32 -2.72 6.14
CA ASP A 58 1.29 -3.56 6.82
C ASP A 58 2.68 -3.33 6.20
N PRO A 59 3.54 -2.54 6.87
CA PRO A 59 4.87 -2.27 6.35
C PRO A 59 5.77 -3.50 6.27
N ASP A 60 5.56 -4.49 7.13
CA ASP A 60 6.38 -5.71 7.12
C ASP A 60 6.13 -6.54 5.86
N GLN A 61 4.90 -6.56 5.37
CA GLN A 61 4.56 -7.29 4.15
C GLN A 61 4.54 -6.41 2.89
N GLY A 62 4.69 -5.11 3.06
CA GLY A 62 4.54 -4.18 1.95
C GLY A 62 3.12 -4.17 1.40
N LEU A 63 2.14 -4.24 2.31
CA LEU A 63 0.72 -4.28 1.97
C LEU A 63 0.16 -2.87 1.91
N ILE A 64 -0.43 -2.50 0.79
CA ILE A 64 -1.00 -1.17 0.56
C ILE A 64 -2.40 -1.25 -0.02
N ASP A 65 -3.16 -0.18 0.23
CA ASP A 65 -4.49 -0.01 -0.32
C ASP A 65 -4.59 1.31 -1.07
N PHE A 66 -5.31 1.27 -2.20
CA PHE A 66 -5.62 2.45 -3.00
C PHE A 66 -7.13 2.69 -2.91
N PRO A 67 -7.57 3.86 -2.42
CA PRO A 67 -9.01 4.17 -2.44
C PRO A 67 -9.55 4.16 -3.86
N ALA A 68 -10.69 3.53 -4.06
CA ALA A 68 -11.30 3.40 -5.38
C ALA A 68 -12.83 3.39 -5.25
N MET A 69 -13.52 3.54 -6.38
CA MET A 69 -14.96 3.42 -6.43
C MET A 69 -15.34 2.19 -7.24
N ARG A 70 -16.30 1.45 -6.75
CA ARG A 70 -16.83 0.28 -7.43
C ARG A 70 -18.36 0.29 -7.29
N ARG A 71 -19.04 0.44 -8.41
CA ARG A 71 -20.51 0.45 -8.43
C ARG A 71 -21.10 1.46 -7.46
N GLY A 72 -20.53 2.68 -7.46
CA GLY A 72 -20.99 3.78 -6.62
C GLY A 72 -20.60 3.69 -5.14
N ARG A 73 -19.81 2.71 -4.77
CA ARG A 73 -19.38 2.51 -3.40
C ARG A 73 -17.86 2.60 -3.27
N GLU A 74 -17.37 3.16 -2.19
CA GLU A 74 -15.94 3.22 -1.91
C GLU A 74 -15.42 1.83 -1.53
N VAL A 75 -14.33 1.43 -2.19
CA VAL A 75 -13.62 0.19 -1.91
C VAL A 75 -12.12 0.48 -1.88
N LEU A 76 -11.32 -0.53 -1.59
CA LEU A 76 -9.87 -0.41 -1.58
C LEU A 76 -9.29 -1.43 -2.55
N LEU A 77 -8.46 -0.96 -3.48
CA LEU A 77 -7.66 -1.83 -4.33
C LEU A 77 -6.45 -2.26 -3.49
N CYS A 78 -6.22 -3.55 -3.40
CA CYS A 78 -5.25 -4.14 -2.48
C CYS A 78 -4.07 -4.73 -3.25
N TRP A 79 -2.86 -4.35 -2.83
CA TRP A 79 -1.63 -4.86 -3.45
C TRP A 79 -0.57 -5.09 -2.37
N ARG A 80 0.27 -6.08 -2.61
CA ARG A 80 1.34 -6.43 -1.70
C ARG A 80 2.61 -6.68 -2.48
N LEU A 81 3.77 -6.37 -1.89
CA LEU A 81 5.07 -6.71 -2.48
C LEU A 81 5.10 -8.20 -2.84
N GLY A 82 5.54 -8.49 -4.06
CA GLY A 82 5.58 -9.84 -4.59
C GLY A 82 4.41 -10.20 -5.49
N GLU A 83 3.39 -9.34 -5.59
CA GLU A 83 2.21 -9.60 -6.44
C GLU A 83 2.36 -9.10 -7.89
N GLY A 84 3.53 -8.61 -8.25
CA GLY A 84 3.83 -8.26 -9.64
C GLY A 84 3.40 -6.84 -10.01
N GLU A 85 3.14 -6.63 -11.30
CA GLU A 85 2.89 -5.31 -11.88
C GLU A 85 1.42 -4.96 -11.99
N ARG A 86 0.54 -5.90 -11.62
CA ARG A 86 -0.91 -5.71 -11.74
C ARG A 86 -1.55 -5.74 -10.35
N ILE A 87 -2.64 -4.99 -10.23
CA ILE A 87 -3.48 -5.03 -9.03
C ILE A 87 -4.64 -5.96 -9.33
N SER A 88 -4.68 -7.09 -8.63
CA SER A 88 -5.64 -8.16 -8.90
C SER A 88 -6.72 -8.29 -7.84
N TYR A 89 -6.64 -7.53 -6.75
CA TYR A 89 -7.54 -7.71 -5.61
C TYR A 89 -8.15 -6.39 -5.14
N TRP A 90 -9.33 -6.50 -4.57
CA TRP A 90 -9.99 -5.39 -3.88
C TRP A 90 -10.68 -5.93 -2.64
N HIS A 91 -10.99 -5.05 -1.70
CA HIS A 91 -11.81 -5.41 -0.55
C HIS A 91 -12.68 -4.21 -0.15
N ASP A 92 -13.74 -4.52 0.60
CA ASP A 92 -14.56 -3.47 1.20
C ASP A 92 -13.75 -2.74 2.26
N VAL A 93 -14.11 -1.50 2.54
CA VAL A 93 -13.42 -0.69 3.54
C VAL A 93 -13.38 -1.39 4.90
N GLU A 94 -14.40 -2.16 5.22
CA GLU A 94 -14.58 -2.78 6.54
C GLU A 94 -13.91 -4.15 6.68
N THR A 95 -13.65 -4.87 5.59
CA THR A 95 -13.19 -6.26 5.66
C THR A 95 -11.67 -6.42 5.76
N GLY A 96 -10.92 -5.46 5.23
CA GLY A 96 -9.46 -5.55 5.22
C GLY A 96 -8.93 -6.66 4.34
N TYR A 97 -7.64 -6.98 4.53
CA TYR A 97 -6.91 -7.92 3.69
C TYR A 97 -7.57 -9.31 3.65
N ALA A 98 -8.06 -9.79 4.80
CA ALA A 98 -8.66 -11.12 4.89
C ALA A 98 -9.92 -11.27 4.02
N GLY A 99 -10.58 -10.16 3.72
CA GLY A 99 -11.79 -10.16 2.90
C GLY A 99 -11.55 -9.79 1.44
N ARG A 100 -10.30 -9.78 0.98
CA ARG A 100 -10.03 -9.33 -0.39
C ARG A 100 -10.52 -10.35 -1.42
N LYS A 101 -10.95 -9.81 -2.55
CA LYS A 101 -11.55 -10.56 -3.65
C LYS A 101 -10.81 -10.26 -4.94
N LEU A 102 -10.84 -11.20 -5.88
CA LEU A 102 -10.29 -10.97 -7.22
C LEU A 102 -11.08 -9.91 -7.97
N ILE A 103 -10.37 -9.07 -8.69
CA ILE A 103 -10.98 -8.16 -9.65
C ILE A 103 -11.29 -8.98 -10.91
N GLU A 104 -12.56 -9.11 -11.24
CA GLU A 104 -13.01 -9.96 -12.35
C GLU A 104 -13.40 -9.17 -13.60
N ASP A 105 -13.43 -7.86 -13.50
CA ASP A 105 -13.85 -6.98 -14.61
C ASP A 105 -12.70 -6.21 -15.28
#